data_c27d77f1636327b78c0f796f228179ff
#
_entry.id   c27d77f1636327b78c0f796f228179ff
#
_cell.length_a   1.000
_cell.length_b   1.000
_cell.length_c   1.000
_cell.angle_alpha   90.00
_cell.angle_beta   90.00
_cell.angle_gamma   90.00
#
_symmetry.space_group_name_H-M   'P 1'
#
loop_
_entity.id
_entity.type
_entity.pdbx_description
1 polymer ?
#
loop_
_entity_poly.entity_id
_entity_poly.type
_entity_poly.pdbx_seq_one_letter_code
_entity_poly.pdbx_strand_id
1 'polypeptide(L)'
;MAEDTGKKIYIGIDLDGDVAMVSFSYAGSEPETVSPMAGSEIFSIPIAICLKKDGGWAYGEEARRVAKAGLGQCEDHLLERALRTEQVQMGEKLFALSDLLAMFLKKMVTMAGRLGPMVTLACLVITTRTLDVPMIRLLQECVKTMQLPEHTVHFMDHKESFFYYGSNQPPEFSSHDMGLFEYRSGKMQFWCLEREKASRPQLLSVREECYGFEAGSEDEVFSRIIPQAFGKQIITTVYLVGEGFETGWMKQSLQLLCQGRRVFLGKNLFSKGACFAAMRMDDTKPQQFVYIGEHEMKCNVSLKVYERGNLSFFTLVTAGVPWYEAKGNCEVVIDGTPSIDFWIQQPNSREARIETVTLSALPERENRTTRMIIDAVPRSDHDVLVTLTDVGLGELVPGTGKKWEYELQL
;
A
#
# COMPACT_ATOMS: atom_id res chain seq x y z
N MET A 1 5.20 22.94 -30.37
CA MET A 1 5.97 21.73 -30.15
C MET A 1 4.97 20.74 -29.56
N ALA A 2 4.58 19.70 -30.31
CA ALA A 2 3.74 18.65 -29.78
C ALA A 2 4.60 17.89 -28.74
N GLU A 3 4.14 17.86 -27.48
CA GLU A 3 4.68 16.97 -26.48
C GLU A 3 4.49 15.54 -27.00
N ASP A 4 5.60 14.86 -27.23
CA ASP A 4 5.63 13.44 -27.54
C ASP A 4 5.20 12.70 -26.26
N THR A 5 3.90 12.61 -26.07
CA THR A 5 3.31 11.94 -24.90
C THR A 5 3.46 10.44 -25.12
N GLY A 6 4.57 9.89 -24.65
CA GLY A 6 4.77 8.45 -24.57
C GLY A 6 3.56 7.78 -23.89
N LYS A 7 3.22 6.58 -24.33
CA LYS A 7 2.06 5.84 -23.79
C LYS A 7 2.28 5.56 -22.29
N LYS A 8 1.40 6.07 -21.43
CA LYS A 8 1.44 5.81 -19.99
C LYS A 8 1.01 4.38 -19.68
N ILE A 9 1.76 3.70 -18.81
CA ILE A 9 1.41 2.38 -18.27
C ILE A 9 1.23 2.48 -16.76
N TYR A 10 0.20 1.80 -16.26
CA TYR A 10 -0.14 1.64 -14.84
C TYR A 10 0.02 0.17 -14.48
N ILE A 11 0.66 -0.11 -13.35
CA ILE A 11 0.98 -1.48 -12.96
C ILE A 11 0.52 -1.72 -11.53
N GLY A 12 -0.17 -2.85 -11.32
CA GLY A 12 -0.50 -3.39 -10.01
C GLY A 12 0.23 -4.72 -9.80
N ILE A 13 0.99 -4.83 -8.71
CA ILE A 13 1.66 -6.07 -8.31
C ILE A 13 1.07 -6.53 -6.99
N ASP A 14 0.56 -7.76 -6.95
CA ASP A 14 0.15 -8.44 -5.73
C ASP A 14 1.27 -9.37 -5.28
N LEU A 15 1.71 -9.22 -4.02
CA LEU A 15 2.68 -10.08 -3.36
C LEU A 15 2.01 -10.82 -2.22
N ASP A 16 1.76 -12.10 -2.37
CA ASP A 16 1.05 -12.91 -1.39
C ASP A 16 1.76 -14.23 -1.11
N GLY A 17 2.46 -14.30 0.01
CA GLY A 17 3.28 -15.44 0.40
C GLY A 17 4.38 -15.73 -0.61
N ASP A 18 4.28 -16.88 -1.29
CA ASP A 18 5.29 -17.35 -2.24
C ASP A 18 4.96 -17.02 -3.69
N VAL A 19 3.90 -16.25 -3.94
CA VAL A 19 3.46 -15.95 -5.29
C VAL A 19 3.24 -14.46 -5.51
N ALA A 20 3.51 -14.00 -6.72
CA ALA A 20 3.17 -12.67 -7.18
C ALA A 20 2.18 -12.75 -8.35
N MET A 21 1.34 -11.74 -8.50
CA MET A 21 0.53 -11.52 -9.69
C MET A 21 0.73 -10.10 -10.19
N VAL A 22 0.73 -9.91 -11.50
CA VAL A 22 0.96 -8.62 -12.13
C VAL A 22 -0.18 -8.28 -13.05
N SER A 23 -0.84 -7.16 -12.79
CA SER A 23 -1.82 -6.57 -13.69
C SER A 23 -1.32 -5.24 -14.21
N PHE A 24 -1.66 -4.90 -15.43
CA PHE A 24 -1.26 -3.65 -16.06
C PHE A 24 -2.40 -3.08 -16.91
N SER A 25 -2.35 -1.79 -17.10
CA SER A 25 -3.25 -1.07 -18.01
C SER A 25 -2.51 0.04 -18.71
N TYR A 26 -2.88 0.29 -19.94
CA TYR A 26 -2.52 1.52 -20.64
C TYR A 26 -3.65 2.55 -20.48
N ALA A 27 -3.32 3.83 -20.54
CA ALA A 27 -4.31 4.89 -20.40
C ALA A 27 -5.56 4.64 -21.28
N GLY A 28 -6.72 4.54 -20.62
CA GLY A 28 -8.02 4.31 -21.26
C GLY A 28 -8.37 2.84 -21.54
N SER A 29 -7.60 1.86 -21.08
CA SER A 29 -7.93 0.42 -21.19
C SER A 29 -8.23 -0.20 -19.82
N GLU A 30 -8.95 -1.33 -19.85
CA GLU A 30 -9.19 -2.16 -18.66
C GLU A 30 -7.90 -2.89 -18.23
N PRO A 31 -7.71 -3.16 -16.94
CA PRO A 31 -6.57 -3.92 -16.46
C PRO A 31 -6.52 -5.35 -16.99
N GLU A 32 -5.39 -5.71 -17.58
CA GLU A 32 -5.05 -7.08 -17.98
C GLU A 32 -4.06 -7.69 -16.99
N THR A 33 -4.12 -9.00 -16.78
CA THR A 33 -3.18 -9.71 -15.88
C THR A 33 -2.21 -10.54 -16.70
N VAL A 34 -0.92 -10.42 -16.36
CA VAL A 34 0.15 -11.17 -17.02
C VAL A 34 0.01 -12.66 -16.70
N SER A 35 -0.04 -13.49 -17.75
CA SER A 35 0.12 -14.93 -17.59
C SER A 35 1.55 -15.35 -17.94
N PRO A 36 2.26 -16.06 -17.04
CA PRO A 36 3.61 -16.55 -17.33
C PRO A 36 3.63 -17.64 -18.42
N MET A 37 2.47 -18.23 -18.73
CA MET A 37 2.29 -19.22 -19.80
C MET A 37 1.28 -18.71 -20.82
N ALA A 38 1.72 -18.48 -22.04
CA ALA A 38 0.84 -18.03 -23.11
C ALA A 38 -0.37 -18.98 -23.29
N GLY A 39 -1.58 -18.39 -23.30
CA GLY A 39 -2.83 -19.13 -23.48
C GLY A 39 -3.35 -19.87 -22.23
N SER A 40 -2.75 -19.68 -21.05
CA SER A 40 -3.27 -20.22 -19.79
C SER A 40 -3.91 -19.14 -18.92
N GLU A 41 -4.84 -19.55 -18.07
CA GLU A 41 -5.45 -18.69 -17.03
C GLU A 41 -4.68 -18.80 -15.69
N ILE A 42 -3.40 -19.16 -15.75
CA ILE A 42 -2.50 -19.18 -14.59
C ILE A 42 -1.84 -17.81 -14.52
N PHE A 43 -2.08 -17.09 -13.44
CA PHE A 43 -1.55 -15.72 -13.22
C PHE A 43 -0.49 -15.68 -12.12
N SER A 44 -0.42 -16.72 -11.29
CA SER A 44 0.54 -16.79 -10.19
C SER A 44 1.96 -17.02 -10.70
N ILE A 45 2.88 -16.19 -10.25
CA ILE A 45 4.31 -16.22 -10.54
C ILE A 45 5.03 -16.51 -9.22
N PRO A 46 5.76 -17.62 -9.06
CA PRO A 46 6.52 -17.90 -7.86
C PRO A 46 7.50 -16.76 -7.53
N ILE A 47 7.56 -16.33 -6.27
CA ILE A 47 8.54 -15.33 -5.81
C ILE A 47 9.88 -16.03 -5.60
N ALA A 48 10.51 -16.42 -6.69
CA ALA A 48 11.76 -17.17 -6.75
C ALA A 48 12.75 -16.54 -7.73
N ILE A 49 14.03 -16.59 -7.38
CA ILE A 49 15.14 -16.11 -8.20
C ILE A 49 16.26 -17.13 -8.22
N CYS A 50 16.96 -17.28 -9.34
CA CYS A 50 18.03 -18.24 -9.48
C CYS A 50 19.20 -17.65 -10.29
N LEU A 51 20.41 -17.75 -9.75
CA LEU A 51 21.65 -17.49 -10.48
C LEU A 51 22.07 -18.76 -11.21
N LYS A 52 22.02 -18.75 -12.53
CA LYS A 52 22.45 -19.86 -13.40
C LYS A 52 23.97 -20.00 -13.42
N LYS A 53 24.46 -21.18 -13.77
CA LYS A 53 25.90 -21.46 -13.92
C LYS A 53 26.58 -20.61 -15.00
N ASP A 54 25.84 -20.09 -15.97
CA ASP A 54 26.32 -19.18 -17.01
C ASP A 54 26.36 -17.72 -16.58
N GLY A 55 26.00 -17.42 -15.32
CA GLY A 55 25.95 -16.06 -14.75
C GLY A 55 24.65 -15.31 -15.04
N GLY A 56 23.71 -15.89 -15.77
CA GLY A 56 22.39 -15.31 -16.02
C GLY A 56 21.44 -15.50 -14.86
N TRP A 57 20.39 -14.66 -14.80
CA TRP A 57 19.32 -14.77 -13.79
C TRP A 57 18.06 -15.39 -14.38
N ALA A 58 17.43 -16.27 -13.61
CA ALA A 58 16.10 -16.80 -13.86
C ALA A 58 15.13 -16.33 -12.76
N TYR A 59 13.83 -16.26 -13.08
CA TYR A 59 12.79 -15.74 -12.21
C TYR A 59 11.55 -16.62 -12.27
N GLY A 60 10.80 -16.68 -11.17
CA GLY A 60 9.53 -17.35 -11.12
C GLY A 60 9.64 -18.85 -11.42
N GLU A 61 8.78 -19.35 -12.30
CA GLU A 61 8.75 -20.77 -12.65
C GLU A 61 10.02 -21.23 -13.40
N GLU A 62 10.70 -20.33 -14.13
CA GLU A 62 12.00 -20.65 -14.73
C GLU A 62 13.05 -20.88 -13.65
N ALA A 63 13.06 -20.04 -12.57
CA ALA A 63 13.97 -20.24 -11.45
C ALA A 63 13.79 -21.62 -10.80
N ARG A 64 12.54 -22.01 -10.54
CA ARG A 64 12.22 -23.34 -9.99
C ARG A 64 12.65 -24.49 -10.91
N ARG A 65 12.49 -24.33 -12.23
CA ARG A 65 12.96 -25.33 -13.20
C ARG A 65 14.48 -25.47 -13.21
N VAL A 66 15.20 -24.34 -13.17
CA VAL A 66 16.66 -24.31 -13.08
C VAL A 66 17.14 -24.96 -11.78
N ALA A 67 16.45 -24.71 -10.66
CA ALA A 67 16.72 -25.35 -9.36
C ALA A 67 16.59 -26.86 -9.43
N LYS A 68 15.45 -27.34 -9.92
CA LYS A 68 15.17 -28.78 -10.06
C LYS A 68 16.19 -29.51 -10.97
N ALA A 69 16.70 -28.81 -11.96
CA ALA A 69 17.72 -29.35 -12.88
C ALA A 69 19.16 -29.28 -12.29
N GLY A 70 19.36 -28.68 -11.13
CA GLY A 70 20.70 -28.48 -10.53
C GLY A 70 21.61 -27.54 -11.35
N LEU A 71 21.02 -26.63 -12.14
CA LEU A 71 21.72 -25.77 -13.08
C LEU A 71 21.99 -24.36 -12.54
N GLY A 72 21.71 -24.10 -11.25
CA GLY A 72 21.94 -22.80 -10.61
C GLY A 72 21.76 -22.82 -9.10
N GLN A 73 22.08 -21.72 -8.46
CA GLN A 73 21.80 -21.45 -7.05
C GLN A 73 20.52 -20.63 -6.97
N CYS A 74 19.53 -21.10 -6.23
CA CYS A 74 18.18 -20.57 -6.27
C CYS A 74 17.68 -20.26 -4.88
N GLU A 75 16.97 -19.13 -4.77
CA GLU A 75 16.22 -18.72 -3.61
C GLU A 75 14.73 -18.77 -3.92
N ASP A 76 14.03 -19.57 -3.15
CA ASP A 76 12.57 -19.63 -3.07
C ASP A 76 12.11 -18.99 -1.74
N HIS A 77 10.82 -18.76 -1.56
CA HIS A 77 10.29 -18.06 -0.37
C HIS A 77 10.95 -16.69 -0.12
N LEU A 78 11.31 -15.99 -1.20
CA LEU A 78 12.14 -14.79 -1.15
C LEU A 78 11.51 -13.66 -0.34
N LEU A 79 10.18 -13.47 -0.42
CA LEU A 79 9.47 -12.42 0.34
C LEU A 79 9.57 -12.64 1.85
N GLU A 80 9.24 -13.84 2.32
CA GLU A 80 9.28 -14.18 3.75
C GLU A 80 10.69 -14.04 4.33
N ARG A 81 11.69 -14.50 3.59
CA ARG A 81 13.09 -14.44 4.03
C ARG A 81 13.65 -13.01 3.98
N ALA A 82 13.25 -12.21 3.00
CA ALA A 82 13.65 -10.80 2.92
C ALA A 82 13.10 -9.99 4.12
N LEU A 83 11.90 -10.30 4.61
CA LEU A 83 11.35 -9.71 5.83
C LEU A 83 12.18 -9.98 7.08
N ARG A 84 12.98 -11.07 7.10
CA ARG A 84 13.89 -11.41 8.19
C ARG A 84 15.27 -10.75 8.05
N THR A 85 15.46 -9.87 7.06
CA THR A 85 16.74 -9.18 6.79
C THR A 85 17.92 -10.15 6.60
N GLU A 86 17.65 -11.30 6.00
CA GLU A 86 18.66 -12.32 5.75
C GLU A 86 19.54 -11.96 4.55
N GLN A 87 20.75 -12.55 4.53
CA GLN A 87 21.66 -12.48 3.39
C GLN A 87 21.92 -13.89 2.86
N VAL A 88 22.19 -13.98 1.57
CA VAL A 88 22.50 -15.25 0.91
C VAL A 88 23.71 -15.10 0.00
N GLN A 89 24.55 -16.13 -0.02
CA GLN A 89 25.64 -16.20 -0.97
C GLN A 89 25.15 -16.83 -2.28
N MET A 90 25.28 -16.08 -3.38
CA MET A 90 24.98 -16.56 -4.71
C MET A 90 26.22 -16.40 -5.61
N GLY A 91 26.81 -17.50 -6.02
CA GLY A 91 28.12 -17.53 -6.65
C GLY A 91 29.20 -17.05 -5.67
N GLU A 92 30.02 -16.07 -6.10
CA GLU A 92 31.06 -15.46 -5.28
C GLU A 92 30.58 -14.24 -4.50
N LYS A 93 29.33 -13.81 -4.65
CA LYS A 93 28.79 -12.59 -4.07
C LYS A 93 27.78 -12.88 -2.97
N LEU A 94 27.82 -12.05 -1.94
CA LEU A 94 26.82 -11.99 -0.87
C LEU A 94 25.77 -10.96 -1.26
N PHE A 95 24.49 -11.35 -1.25
CA PHE A 95 23.35 -10.49 -1.55
C PHE A 95 22.45 -10.34 -0.32
N ALA A 96 21.95 -9.15 -0.08
CA ALA A 96 20.78 -8.98 0.78
C ALA A 96 19.55 -9.54 0.06
N LEU A 97 18.66 -10.21 0.78
CA LEU A 97 17.45 -10.76 0.14
C LEU A 97 16.49 -9.66 -0.32
N SER A 98 16.53 -8.47 0.30
CA SER A 98 15.85 -7.27 -0.19
C SER A 98 16.32 -6.85 -1.59
N ASP A 99 17.62 -6.96 -1.90
CA ASP A 99 18.15 -6.65 -3.23
C ASP A 99 17.67 -7.68 -4.27
N LEU A 100 17.64 -8.95 -3.91
CA LEU A 100 17.11 -10.01 -4.78
C LEU A 100 15.61 -9.84 -5.02
N LEU A 101 14.85 -9.45 -3.98
CA LEU A 101 13.43 -9.13 -4.13
C LEU A 101 13.23 -7.91 -5.04
N ALA A 102 14.06 -6.87 -4.92
CA ALA A 102 14.04 -5.73 -5.82
C ALA A 102 14.31 -6.11 -7.27
N MET A 103 15.26 -7.03 -7.52
CA MET A 103 15.52 -7.58 -8.85
C MET A 103 14.30 -8.36 -9.39
N PHE A 104 13.65 -9.15 -8.54
CA PHE A 104 12.42 -9.86 -8.88
C PHE A 104 11.30 -8.87 -9.25
N LEU A 105 11.04 -7.86 -8.41
CA LEU A 105 10.03 -6.82 -8.68
C LEU A 105 10.30 -6.06 -9.97
N LYS A 106 11.56 -5.70 -10.23
CA LYS A 106 11.97 -5.06 -11.49
C LYS A 106 11.66 -5.94 -12.70
N LYS A 107 11.84 -7.27 -12.56
CA LYS A 107 11.45 -8.23 -13.59
C LYS A 107 9.93 -8.25 -13.79
N MET A 108 9.13 -8.21 -12.70
CA MET A 108 7.67 -8.16 -12.78
C MET A 108 7.19 -6.91 -13.54
N VAL A 109 7.75 -5.73 -13.24
CA VAL A 109 7.46 -4.48 -13.98
C VAL A 109 7.77 -4.65 -15.48
N THR A 110 8.90 -5.26 -15.83
CA THR A 110 9.25 -5.47 -17.26
C THR A 110 8.38 -6.50 -17.97
N MET A 111 7.74 -7.41 -17.23
CA MET A 111 6.77 -8.35 -17.81
C MET A 111 5.45 -7.69 -18.16
N ALA A 112 5.03 -6.69 -17.40
CA ALA A 112 3.83 -5.89 -17.68
C ALA A 112 4.00 -5.02 -18.93
N GLY A 113 5.22 -4.51 -19.21
CA GLY A 113 5.52 -3.73 -20.39
C GLY A 113 6.99 -3.34 -20.48
N ARG A 114 7.50 -3.24 -21.70
CA ARG A 114 8.85 -2.72 -21.92
C ARG A 114 8.83 -1.22 -21.75
N LEU A 115 9.35 -0.76 -20.62
CA LEU A 115 9.57 0.68 -20.38
C LEU A 115 10.66 1.22 -21.33
N GLY A 116 10.47 2.41 -21.83
CA GLY A 116 11.41 3.07 -22.74
C GLY A 116 10.87 4.40 -23.25
N PRO A 117 11.47 5.00 -24.26
CA PRO A 117 11.08 6.32 -24.76
C PRO A 117 9.59 6.42 -25.17
N MET A 118 9.00 5.30 -25.60
CA MET A 118 7.61 5.24 -26.06
C MET A 118 6.60 4.80 -24.98
N VAL A 119 7.07 4.28 -23.83
CA VAL A 119 6.20 3.78 -22.75
C VAL A 119 6.80 4.22 -21.42
N THR A 120 6.08 5.07 -20.71
CA THR A 120 6.50 5.60 -19.40
C THR A 120 5.66 4.99 -18.30
N LEU A 121 6.32 4.52 -17.22
CA LEU A 121 5.62 4.12 -16.00
C LEU A 121 5.01 5.35 -15.35
N ALA A 122 3.67 5.42 -15.35
CA ALA A 122 2.95 6.50 -14.70
C ALA A 122 2.80 6.26 -13.20
N CYS A 123 2.39 5.04 -12.83
CA CYS A 123 2.24 4.65 -11.44
C CYS A 123 2.39 3.13 -11.29
N LEU A 124 3.04 2.71 -10.21
CA LEU A 124 3.16 1.34 -9.75
C LEU A 124 2.54 1.23 -8.36
N VAL A 125 1.61 0.32 -8.19
CA VAL A 125 1.06 -0.01 -6.87
C VAL A 125 1.41 -1.45 -6.52
N ILE A 126 2.00 -1.64 -5.34
CA ILE A 126 2.30 -2.96 -4.79
C ILE A 126 1.31 -3.22 -3.66
N THR A 127 0.54 -4.29 -3.81
CA THR A 127 -0.40 -4.73 -2.76
C THR A 127 0.10 -5.99 -2.07
N THR A 128 -0.16 -6.09 -0.78
CA THR A 128 0.20 -7.23 0.05
C THR A 128 -0.96 -7.57 0.98
N ARG A 129 -1.00 -8.80 1.50
CA ARG A 129 -2.01 -9.21 2.47
C ARG A 129 -1.99 -8.34 3.72
N THR A 130 -0.82 -8.12 4.27
CA THR A 130 -0.57 -7.34 5.47
C THR A 130 0.46 -6.27 5.16
N LEU A 131 0.14 -5.02 5.44
CA LEU A 131 1.01 -3.88 5.19
C LEU A 131 1.48 -3.31 6.55
N ASP A 132 2.26 -4.11 7.27
CA ASP A 132 2.86 -3.71 8.54
C ASP A 132 4.19 -2.95 8.34
N VAL A 133 4.74 -2.41 9.44
CA VAL A 133 5.97 -1.62 9.41
C VAL A 133 7.15 -2.36 8.78
N PRO A 134 7.41 -3.66 9.09
CA PRO A 134 8.46 -4.42 8.43
C PRO A 134 8.25 -4.54 6.92
N MET A 135 7.03 -4.83 6.46
CA MET A 135 6.70 -4.94 5.04
C MET A 135 6.91 -3.61 4.31
N ILE A 136 6.42 -2.50 4.88
CA ILE A 136 6.58 -1.16 4.30
C ILE A 136 8.07 -0.82 4.16
N ARG A 137 8.89 -1.06 5.19
CA ARG A 137 10.34 -0.81 5.13
C ARG A 137 11.02 -1.64 4.05
N LEU A 138 10.68 -2.92 3.96
CA LEU A 138 11.20 -3.80 2.91
C LEU A 138 10.85 -3.29 1.51
N LEU A 139 9.59 -2.93 1.28
CA LEU A 139 9.15 -2.41 -0.01
C LEU A 139 9.80 -1.07 -0.36
N GLN A 140 9.96 -0.16 0.61
CA GLN A 140 10.68 1.11 0.41
C GLN A 140 12.15 0.87 0.03
N GLU A 141 12.80 -0.10 0.66
CA GLU A 141 14.18 -0.50 0.34
C GLU A 141 14.27 -1.09 -1.08
N CYS A 142 13.33 -1.96 -1.45
CA CYS A 142 13.23 -2.49 -2.81
C CYS A 142 13.04 -1.37 -3.86
N VAL A 143 12.14 -0.42 -3.64
CA VAL A 143 11.89 0.71 -4.55
C VAL A 143 13.16 1.55 -4.74
N LYS A 144 13.88 1.82 -3.67
CA LYS A 144 15.17 2.54 -3.71
C LYS A 144 16.21 1.78 -4.54
N THR A 145 16.34 0.46 -4.34
CA THR A 145 17.25 -0.41 -5.13
C THR A 145 16.82 -0.48 -6.60
N MET A 146 15.53 -0.46 -6.90
CA MET A 146 15.02 -0.41 -8.27
C MET A 146 15.30 0.90 -8.99
N GLN A 147 15.65 1.96 -8.25
CA GLN A 147 15.86 3.32 -8.75
C GLN A 147 14.64 3.91 -9.45
N LEU A 148 13.44 3.58 -8.97
CA LEU A 148 12.21 4.22 -9.40
C LEU A 148 11.97 5.51 -8.60
N PRO A 149 11.36 6.55 -9.22
CA PRO A 149 10.97 7.75 -8.48
C PRO A 149 9.97 7.38 -7.38
N GLU A 150 10.24 7.76 -6.12
CA GLU A 150 9.40 7.41 -4.96
C GLU A 150 7.93 7.79 -5.17
N HIS A 151 7.67 8.95 -5.79
CA HIS A 151 6.32 9.45 -6.03
C HIS A 151 5.53 8.67 -7.10
N THR A 152 6.16 7.70 -7.78
CA THR A 152 5.49 6.84 -8.77
C THR A 152 5.14 5.47 -8.21
N VAL A 153 5.53 5.17 -6.96
CA VAL A 153 5.31 3.86 -6.34
C VAL A 153 4.54 4.03 -5.05
N HIS A 154 3.43 3.30 -4.92
CA HIS A 154 2.56 3.30 -3.74
C HIS A 154 2.37 1.88 -3.22
N PHE A 155 2.01 1.76 -1.95
CA PHE A 155 1.74 0.51 -1.30
C PHE A 155 0.31 0.50 -0.78
N MET A 156 -0.30 -0.69 -0.70
CA MET A 156 -1.61 -0.87 -0.10
C MET A 156 -1.78 -2.30 0.42
N ASP A 157 -2.78 -2.52 1.24
CA ASP A 157 -3.19 -3.86 1.64
C ASP A 157 -4.25 -4.46 0.67
N HIS A 158 -4.58 -5.73 0.87
CA HIS A 158 -5.60 -6.40 0.08
C HIS A 158 -7.00 -5.83 0.28
N LYS A 159 -7.31 -5.25 1.45
CA LYS A 159 -8.63 -4.64 1.72
C LYS A 159 -8.81 -3.38 0.86
N GLU A 160 -7.79 -2.54 0.81
CA GLU A 160 -7.79 -1.35 -0.04
C GLU A 160 -7.79 -1.72 -1.53
N SER A 161 -7.04 -2.76 -1.90
CA SER A 161 -7.07 -3.29 -3.26
C SER A 161 -8.46 -3.81 -3.65
N PHE A 162 -9.17 -4.48 -2.74
CA PHE A 162 -10.57 -4.89 -2.94
C PHE A 162 -11.50 -3.69 -3.13
N PHE A 163 -11.31 -2.61 -2.36
CA PHE A 163 -12.05 -1.36 -2.57
C PHE A 163 -11.84 -0.81 -3.99
N TYR A 164 -10.59 -0.69 -4.45
CA TYR A 164 -10.34 -0.18 -5.81
C TYR A 164 -10.88 -1.10 -6.89
N TYR A 165 -10.79 -2.39 -6.70
CA TYR A 165 -11.40 -3.35 -7.62
C TYR A 165 -12.93 -3.19 -7.66
N GLY A 166 -13.58 -3.19 -6.50
CA GLY A 166 -15.04 -3.11 -6.40
C GLY A 166 -15.61 -1.78 -6.88
N SER A 167 -14.96 -0.65 -6.55
CA SER A 167 -15.42 0.69 -6.94
C SER A 167 -15.31 0.97 -8.44
N ASN A 168 -14.47 0.20 -9.16
CA ASN A 168 -14.32 0.31 -10.62
C ASN A 168 -15.13 -0.73 -11.40
N GLN A 169 -15.99 -1.53 -10.73
CA GLN A 169 -16.90 -2.43 -11.43
C GLN A 169 -18.09 -1.67 -12.03
N PRO A 170 -18.70 -2.19 -13.10
CA PRO A 170 -19.92 -1.63 -13.67
C PRO A 170 -21.00 -1.39 -12.59
N PRO A 171 -21.83 -0.34 -12.71
CA PRO A 171 -22.85 0.01 -11.71
C PRO A 171 -23.77 -1.14 -11.31
N GLU A 172 -24.04 -2.04 -12.23
CA GLU A 172 -24.88 -3.23 -11.99
C GLU A 172 -24.25 -4.24 -10.98
N PHE A 173 -22.93 -4.20 -10.79
CA PHE A 173 -22.20 -5.01 -9.80
C PHE A 173 -21.88 -4.22 -8.54
N SER A 174 -21.80 -2.90 -8.65
CA SER A 174 -21.33 -2.02 -7.60
C SER A 174 -22.43 -1.11 -7.00
N SER A 175 -23.71 -1.40 -7.25
CA SER A 175 -24.83 -0.58 -6.74
C SER A 175 -25.13 -0.76 -5.25
N HIS A 176 -24.76 -1.91 -4.69
CA HIS A 176 -24.95 -2.29 -3.28
C HIS A 176 -23.63 -2.76 -2.69
N ASP A 177 -23.67 -3.21 -1.43
CA ASP A 177 -22.49 -3.77 -0.77
C ASP A 177 -21.98 -5.01 -1.52
N MET A 178 -20.66 -5.21 -1.49
CA MET A 178 -20.00 -6.32 -2.15
C MET A 178 -19.33 -7.20 -1.09
N GLY A 179 -19.48 -8.53 -1.25
CA GLY A 179 -18.84 -9.51 -0.40
C GLY A 179 -17.63 -10.15 -1.08
N LEU A 180 -16.66 -10.53 -0.28
CA LEU A 180 -15.54 -11.37 -0.70
C LEU A 180 -15.37 -12.47 0.35
N PHE A 181 -15.39 -13.72 -0.07
CA PHE A 181 -14.95 -14.85 0.74
C PHE A 181 -13.56 -15.26 0.31
N GLU A 182 -12.68 -15.37 1.28
CA GLU A 182 -11.35 -15.94 1.10
C GLU A 182 -11.26 -17.26 1.84
N TYR A 183 -10.94 -18.33 1.09
CA TYR A 183 -10.67 -19.63 1.68
C TYR A 183 -9.22 -20.03 1.44
N ARG A 184 -8.46 -20.08 2.53
CA ARG A 184 -7.04 -20.42 2.47
C ARG A 184 -6.60 -21.14 3.75
N SER A 185 -5.76 -22.18 3.57
CA SER A 185 -5.16 -22.92 4.69
C SER A 185 -6.17 -23.36 5.77
N GLY A 186 -7.37 -23.80 5.34
CA GLY A 186 -8.44 -24.24 6.23
C GLY A 186 -9.15 -23.14 7.02
N LYS A 187 -8.97 -21.88 6.64
CA LYS A 187 -9.66 -20.73 7.25
C LYS A 187 -10.54 -20.04 6.22
N MET A 188 -11.71 -19.61 6.64
CA MET A 188 -12.62 -18.80 5.85
C MET A 188 -12.70 -17.41 6.43
N GLN A 189 -12.35 -16.41 5.60
CA GLN A 189 -12.54 -15.00 5.92
C GLN A 189 -13.65 -14.43 5.03
N PHE A 190 -14.43 -13.54 5.57
CA PHE A 190 -15.43 -12.78 4.83
C PHE A 190 -15.12 -11.29 4.96
N TRP A 191 -15.08 -10.62 3.85
CA TRP A 191 -14.94 -9.15 3.76
C TRP A 191 -16.20 -8.59 3.13
N CYS A 192 -16.71 -7.52 3.71
CA CYS A 192 -17.82 -6.76 3.15
C CYS A 192 -17.35 -5.32 2.89
N LEU A 193 -17.41 -4.91 1.65
CA LEU A 193 -17.19 -3.52 1.27
C LEU A 193 -18.47 -2.75 1.52
N GLU A 194 -18.51 -2.04 2.65
CA GLU A 194 -19.67 -1.32 3.18
C GLU A 194 -19.61 0.16 2.75
N ARG A 195 -20.77 0.74 2.51
CA ARG A 195 -20.93 2.14 2.11
C ARG A 195 -21.58 2.97 3.21
N GLU A 196 -20.95 4.08 3.56
CA GLU A 196 -21.59 5.09 4.39
C GLU A 196 -22.51 5.96 3.53
N LYS A 197 -23.83 5.82 3.72
CA LYS A 197 -24.84 6.45 2.84
C LYS A 197 -24.97 7.97 3.02
N ALA A 198 -24.46 8.52 4.12
CA ALA A 198 -24.65 9.92 4.51
C ALA A 198 -23.53 10.86 4.04
N SER A 199 -22.40 10.35 3.57
CA SER A 199 -21.23 11.16 3.22
C SER A 199 -21.14 11.50 1.72
N ARG A 200 -20.49 12.64 1.40
CA ARG A 200 -20.12 13.03 0.03
C ARG A 200 -18.73 13.69 0.05
N PRO A 201 -17.70 13.11 -0.56
CA PRO A 201 -17.71 11.83 -1.29
C PRO A 201 -18.19 10.67 -0.44
N GLN A 202 -18.68 9.58 -1.08
CA GLN A 202 -19.17 8.43 -0.35
C GLN A 202 -17.99 7.66 0.26
N LEU A 203 -18.04 7.45 1.57
CA LEU A 203 -17.01 6.72 2.30
C LEU A 203 -17.28 5.23 2.23
N LEU A 204 -16.23 4.44 1.97
CA LEU A 204 -16.26 2.98 1.94
C LEU A 204 -15.21 2.43 2.91
N SER A 205 -15.60 1.38 3.63
CA SER A 205 -14.71 0.61 4.49
C SER A 205 -14.89 -0.88 4.29
N VAL A 206 -13.92 -1.68 4.69
CA VAL A 206 -14.01 -3.14 4.64
C VAL A 206 -14.23 -3.68 6.05
N ARG A 207 -15.40 -4.28 6.28
CA ARG A 207 -15.67 -5.09 7.47
C ARG A 207 -15.14 -6.50 7.25
N GLU A 208 -14.43 -7.03 8.22
CA GLU A 208 -13.84 -8.37 8.19
C GLU A 208 -14.42 -9.26 9.27
N GLU A 209 -14.70 -10.51 8.91
CA GLU A 209 -15.11 -11.58 9.83
C GLU A 209 -14.36 -12.87 9.50
N CYS A 210 -13.93 -13.59 10.53
CA CYS A 210 -13.21 -14.86 10.41
C CYS A 210 -14.08 -16.01 10.92
N TYR A 211 -14.14 -17.10 10.16
CA TYR A 211 -14.91 -18.28 10.48
C TYR A 211 -14.02 -19.51 10.58
N GLY A 212 -14.29 -20.34 11.58
CA GLY A 212 -13.70 -21.68 11.65
C GLY A 212 -14.22 -22.52 10.49
N PHE A 213 -13.34 -23.28 9.84
CA PHE A 213 -13.67 -24.10 8.69
C PHE A 213 -13.11 -25.52 8.87
N GLU A 214 -14.00 -26.50 8.94
CA GLU A 214 -13.63 -27.90 9.18
C GLU A 214 -13.51 -28.66 7.85
N ALA A 215 -12.40 -29.35 7.65
CA ALA A 215 -12.19 -30.20 6.49
C ALA A 215 -13.14 -31.41 6.48
N GLY A 216 -13.64 -31.78 5.29
CA GLY A 216 -14.53 -32.93 5.08
C GLY A 216 -16.03 -32.60 5.13
N SER A 217 -16.41 -31.37 5.53
CA SER A 217 -17.79 -30.88 5.52
C SER A 217 -17.89 -29.45 4.97
N GLU A 218 -16.98 -29.10 4.05
CA GLU A 218 -16.79 -27.73 3.54
C GLU A 218 -18.08 -27.11 3.02
N ASP A 219 -18.87 -27.84 2.22
CA ASP A 219 -20.10 -27.32 1.61
C ASP A 219 -21.20 -27.03 2.65
N GLU A 220 -21.34 -27.90 3.67
CA GLU A 220 -22.30 -27.68 4.75
C GLU A 220 -21.88 -26.53 5.65
N VAL A 221 -20.60 -26.47 6.02
CA VAL A 221 -20.06 -25.39 6.86
C VAL A 221 -20.21 -24.07 6.15
N PHE A 222 -19.82 -23.98 4.88
CA PHE A 222 -19.93 -22.75 4.10
C PHE A 222 -21.41 -22.34 3.91
N SER A 223 -22.30 -23.29 3.67
CA SER A 223 -23.75 -23.00 3.59
C SER A 223 -24.32 -22.38 4.88
N ARG A 224 -23.73 -22.68 6.04
CA ARG A 224 -24.10 -22.06 7.34
C ARG A 224 -23.44 -20.70 7.53
N ILE A 225 -22.21 -20.52 7.05
CA ILE A 225 -21.46 -19.25 7.15
C ILE A 225 -22.11 -18.15 6.29
N ILE A 226 -22.53 -18.44 5.07
CA ILE A 226 -23.08 -17.47 4.12
C ILE A 226 -24.18 -16.58 4.73
N PRO A 227 -25.28 -17.12 5.31
CA PRO A 227 -26.32 -16.27 5.90
C PRO A 227 -25.83 -15.51 7.14
N GLN A 228 -24.88 -16.03 7.90
CA GLN A 228 -24.29 -15.35 9.05
C GLN A 228 -23.46 -14.15 8.58
N ALA A 229 -22.59 -14.34 7.60
CA ALA A 229 -21.72 -13.32 7.03
C ALA A 229 -22.52 -12.16 6.40
N PHE A 230 -23.61 -12.48 5.71
CA PHE A 230 -24.44 -11.46 5.08
C PHE A 230 -25.35 -10.72 6.07
N GLY A 231 -25.80 -11.38 7.13
CA GLY A 231 -26.67 -10.76 8.12
C GLY A 231 -27.90 -10.11 7.48
N LYS A 232 -28.07 -8.79 7.71
CA LYS A 232 -29.16 -7.98 7.14
C LYS A 232 -28.75 -7.16 5.92
N GLN A 233 -27.52 -7.30 5.46
CA GLN A 233 -26.98 -6.49 4.36
C GLN A 233 -27.47 -6.98 3.00
N ILE A 234 -27.64 -6.03 2.08
CA ILE A 234 -28.01 -6.32 0.70
C ILE A 234 -26.71 -6.43 -0.11
N ILE A 235 -26.24 -7.66 -0.25
CA ILE A 235 -25.05 -7.98 -1.04
C ILE A 235 -25.51 -8.53 -2.37
N THR A 236 -25.12 -7.88 -3.45
CA THR A 236 -25.49 -8.26 -4.83
C THR A 236 -24.39 -8.94 -5.60
N THR A 237 -23.14 -8.74 -5.18
CA THR A 237 -21.97 -9.30 -5.82
C THR A 237 -21.05 -9.93 -4.79
N VAL A 238 -20.58 -11.15 -5.07
CA VAL A 238 -19.70 -11.90 -4.19
C VAL A 238 -18.49 -12.40 -5.00
N TYR A 239 -17.31 -12.21 -4.45
CA TYR A 239 -16.05 -12.73 -4.97
C TYR A 239 -15.55 -13.88 -4.11
N LEU A 240 -15.03 -14.92 -4.75
CA LEU A 240 -14.42 -16.07 -4.10
C LEU A 240 -12.92 -16.07 -4.42
N VAL A 241 -12.08 -16.00 -3.40
CA VAL A 241 -10.62 -15.87 -3.52
C VAL A 241 -9.93 -16.95 -2.69
N GLY A 242 -8.79 -17.44 -3.16
CA GLY A 242 -7.96 -18.44 -2.48
C GLY A 242 -8.07 -19.85 -3.06
N GLU A 243 -7.02 -20.63 -2.81
CA GLU A 243 -6.83 -21.98 -3.35
C GLU A 243 -7.94 -22.96 -2.92
N GLY A 244 -8.57 -22.71 -1.78
CA GLY A 244 -9.64 -23.57 -1.28
C GLY A 244 -10.88 -23.60 -2.17
N PHE A 245 -11.11 -22.59 -3.02
CA PHE A 245 -12.23 -22.55 -3.97
C PHE A 245 -11.93 -23.18 -5.33
N GLU A 246 -10.71 -23.63 -5.59
CA GLU A 246 -10.33 -24.26 -6.87
C GLU A 246 -10.81 -25.71 -6.98
N THR A 247 -11.21 -26.31 -5.87
CA THR A 247 -11.73 -27.67 -5.82
C THR A 247 -13.27 -27.67 -5.87
N GLY A 248 -13.85 -28.55 -6.68
CA GLY A 248 -15.32 -28.57 -6.98
C GLY A 248 -16.23 -29.04 -5.84
N TRP A 249 -15.95 -28.71 -4.57
CA TRP A 249 -16.72 -29.15 -3.41
C TRP A 249 -18.03 -28.35 -3.21
N MET A 250 -18.09 -27.10 -3.69
CA MET A 250 -19.26 -26.24 -3.56
C MET A 250 -20.43 -26.76 -4.40
N LYS A 251 -21.51 -27.19 -3.77
CA LYS A 251 -22.77 -27.59 -4.41
C LYS A 251 -23.94 -26.80 -3.84
N GLN A 252 -24.29 -27.04 -2.57
CA GLN A 252 -25.37 -26.35 -1.88
C GLN A 252 -25.01 -24.89 -1.61
N SER A 253 -23.79 -24.65 -1.14
CA SER A 253 -23.27 -23.29 -0.88
C SER A 253 -23.28 -22.42 -2.13
N LEU A 254 -22.89 -22.96 -3.30
CA LEU A 254 -22.93 -22.22 -4.55
C LEU A 254 -24.35 -21.87 -4.98
N GLN A 255 -25.32 -22.79 -4.81
CA GLN A 255 -26.73 -22.48 -5.07
C GLN A 255 -27.24 -21.37 -4.16
N LEU A 256 -26.86 -21.40 -2.88
CA LEU A 256 -27.24 -20.38 -1.89
C LEU A 256 -26.60 -19.02 -2.22
N LEU A 257 -25.34 -18.99 -2.60
CA LEU A 257 -24.63 -17.78 -3.03
C LEU A 257 -25.29 -17.12 -4.23
N CYS A 258 -25.67 -17.93 -5.23
CA CYS A 258 -26.25 -17.45 -6.49
C CYS A 258 -27.73 -17.00 -6.37
N GLN A 259 -28.36 -17.14 -5.21
CA GLN A 259 -29.75 -16.67 -5.00
C GLN A 259 -29.83 -15.14 -5.01
N GLY A 260 -30.18 -14.56 -6.15
CA GLY A 260 -30.31 -13.10 -6.34
C GLY A 260 -28.97 -12.35 -6.32
N ARG A 261 -27.84 -13.05 -6.51
CA ARG A 261 -26.50 -12.49 -6.48
C ARG A 261 -25.67 -12.98 -7.65
N ARG A 262 -24.65 -12.21 -8.00
CA ARG A 262 -23.60 -12.62 -8.94
C ARG A 262 -22.38 -13.07 -8.19
N VAL A 263 -21.83 -14.22 -8.57
CA VAL A 263 -20.69 -14.85 -7.90
C VAL A 263 -19.56 -15.01 -8.90
N PHE A 264 -18.36 -14.55 -8.53
CA PHE A 264 -17.18 -14.58 -9.38
C PHE A 264 -16.00 -15.21 -8.64
N LEU A 265 -15.17 -15.96 -9.38
CA LEU A 265 -13.85 -16.36 -8.92
C LEU A 265 -12.87 -15.20 -9.12
N GLY A 266 -12.29 -14.72 -8.02
CA GLY A 266 -11.41 -13.55 -8.00
C GLY A 266 -9.92 -13.90 -8.06
N LYS A 267 -9.48 -14.74 -9.01
CA LYS A 267 -8.10 -15.24 -9.08
C LYS A 267 -7.03 -14.13 -9.11
N ASN A 268 -7.31 -13.01 -9.74
CA ASN A 268 -6.40 -11.88 -9.92
C ASN A 268 -6.98 -10.56 -9.39
N LEU A 269 -7.91 -10.64 -8.45
CA LEU A 269 -8.67 -9.49 -7.95
C LEU A 269 -7.75 -8.43 -7.35
N PHE A 270 -6.79 -8.83 -6.51
CA PHE A 270 -5.93 -7.88 -5.80
C PHE A 270 -4.93 -7.19 -6.73
N SER A 271 -4.30 -7.90 -7.65
CA SER A 271 -3.41 -7.27 -8.63
C SER A 271 -4.15 -6.31 -9.57
N LYS A 272 -5.40 -6.63 -9.97
CA LYS A 272 -6.25 -5.72 -10.73
C LYS A 272 -6.70 -4.52 -9.91
N GLY A 273 -7.06 -4.72 -8.63
CA GLY A 273 -7.39 -3.64 -7.71
C GLY A 273 -6.24 -2.65 -7.56
N ALA A 274 -5.02 -3.16 -7.37
CA ALA A 274 -3.81 -2.35 -7.33
C ALA A 274 -3.57 -1.59 -8.66
N CYS A 275 -3.87 -2.21 -9.81
CA CYS A 275 -3.77 -1.53 -11.11
C CYS A 275 -4.83 -0.41 -11.26
N PHE A 276 -6.07 -0.64 -10.83
CA PHE A 276 -7.09 0.42 -10.77
C PHE A 276 -6.69 1.56 -9.86
N ALA A 277 -6.08 1.25 -8.71
CA ALA A 277 -5.51 2.27 -7.82
C ALA A 277 -4.42 3.10 -8.52
N ALA A 278 -3.49 2.44 -9.21
CA ALA A 278 -2.43 3.11 -9.98
C ALA A 278 -3.00 4.08 -11.03
N MET A 279 -4.06 3.66 -11.75
CA MET A 279 -4.76 4.54 -12.69
C MET A 279 -5.43 5.71 -11.98
N ARG A 280 -5.99 5.46 -10.81
CA ARG A 280 -6.72 6.47 -10.04
C ARG A 280 -5.82 7.53 -9.43
N MET A 281 -4.61 7.16 -8.99
CA MET A 281 -3.63 8.09 -8.41
C MET A 281 -3.09 9.12 -9.42
N ASP A 282 -3.08 8.79 -10.71
CA ASP A 282 -2.73 9.73 -11.79
C ASP A 282 -3.93 10.56 -12.29
N ASP A 283 -5.16 10.26 -11.85
CA ASP A 283 -6.38 10.98 -12.27
C ASP A 283 -6.69 12.15 -11.33
N THR A 284 -6.78 13.35 -11.87
CA THR A 284 -7.07 14.59 -11.12
C THR A 284 -8.58 14.82 -10.86
N LYS A 285 -9.46 13.96 -11.37
CA LYS A 285 -10.90 14.11 -11.19
C LYS A 285 -11.31 13.87 -9.73
N PRO A 286 -12.35 14.59 -9.23
CA PRO A 286 -12.88 14.35 -7.89
C PRO A 286 -13.28 12.89 -7.70
N GLN A 287 -12.97 12.34 -6.53
CA GLN A 287 -13.32 10.97 -6.19
C GLN A 287 -14.79 10.89 -5.79
N GLN A 288 -15.53 9.94 -6.39
CA GLN A 288 -16.90 9.61 -5.98
C GLN A 288 -16.90 8.79 -4.68
N PHE A 289 -15.89 7.94 -4.53
CA PHE A 289 -15.70 7.06 -3.40
C PHE A 289 -14.35 7.32 -2.76
N VAL A 290 -14.28 7.27 -1.43
CA VAL A 290 -13.04 7.38 -0.64
C VAL A 290 -12.97 6.18 0.30
N TYR A 291 -11.84 5.50 0.29
CA TYR A 291 -11.55 4.40 1.20
C TYR A 291 -11.19 4.93 2.59
N ILE A 292 -11.69 4.26 3.62
CA ILE A 292 -11.28 4.48 5.00
C ILE A 292 -10.59 3.19 5.47
N GLY A 293 -9.28 3.19 5.46
CA GLY A 293 -8.45 2.08 5.86
C GLY A 293 -7.86 2.21 7.26
N GLU A 294 -6.89 1.36 7.53
CA GLU A 294 -6.21 1.27 8.83
C GLU A 294 -4.86 2.02 8.84
N HIS A 295 -4.35 2.38 7.64
CA HIS A 295 -3.00 2.94 7.48
C HIS A 295 -2.96 4.47 7.37
N GLU A 296 -4.12 5.15 7.23
CA GLU A 296 -4.16 6.60 7.13
C GLU A 296 -3.99 7.27 8.49
N MET A 297 -3.26 8.39 8.46
CA MET A 297 -3.14 9.28 9.60
C MET A 297 -4.52 9.72 10.08
N LYS A 298 -4.80 9.55 11.38
CA LYS A 298 -6.12 9.87 11.97
C LYS A 298 -6.25 11.34 12.33
N CYS A 299 -5.13 12.04 12.51
CA CYS A 299 -5.09 13.44 12.93
C CYS A 299 -4.21 14.27 12.01
N ASN A 300 -4.57 15.56 11.90
CA ASN A 300 -3.63 16.57 11.41
C ASN A 300 -2.67 16.95 12.53
N VAL A 301 -1.38 17.14 12.20
CA VAL A 301 -0.40 17.76 13.07
C VAL A 301 -0.03 19.11 12.47
N SER A 302 -0.33 20.19 13.16
CA SER A 302 -0.18 21.54 12.64
C SER A 302 0.60 22.44 13.61
N LEU A 303 1.22 23.47 13.06
CA LEU A 303 1.84 24.58 13.80
C LEU A 303 0.95 25.82 13.68
N LYS A 304 0.81 26.56 14.76
CA LYS A 304 0.19 27.89 14.73
C LYS A 304 1.26 28.93 14.39
N VAL A 305 1.16 29.54 13.24
CA VAL A 305 2.19 30.40 12.68
C VAL A 305 1.64 31.79 12.32
N TYR A 306 2.53 32.79 12.35
CA TYR A 306 2.26 34.07 11.76
C TYR A 306 2.85 34.15 10.35
N GLU A 307 1.98 34.23 9.38
CA GLU A 307 2.38 34.38 7.97
C GLU A 307 1.87 35.72 7.44
N ARG A 308 2.77 36.59 6.99
CA ARG A 308 2.45 37.93 6.44
C ARG A 308 1.56 38.79 7.37
N GLY A 309 1.77 38.64 8.68
CA GLY A 309 1.02 39.38 9.68
C GLY A 309 -0.32 38.78 10.09
N ASN A 310 -0.72 37.66 9.51
CA ASN A 310 -1.92 36.92 9.86
C ASN A 310 -1.59 35.63 10.61
N LEU A 311 -2.42 35.31 11.58
CA LEU A 311 -2.35 34.05 12.29
C LEU A 311 -2.99 32.94 11.44
N SER A 312 -2.26 31.87 11.18
CA SER A 312 -2.72 30.71 10.40
C SER A 312 -2.22 29.39 11.00
N PHE A 313 -2.74 28.28 10.51
CA PHE A 313 -2.23 26.96 10.82
C PHE A 313 -1.48 26.40 9.61
N PHE A 314 -0.23 26.00 9.85
CA PHE A 314 0.57 25.27 8.88
C PHE A 314 0.52 23.79 9.22
N THR A 315 -0.06 22.97 8.34
CA THR A 315 -0.19 21.52 8.55
C THR A 315 1.10 20.81 8.09
N LEU A 316 1.76 20.17 9.05
CA LEU A 316 2.95 19.32 8.82
C LEU A 316 2.57 17.93 8.36
N VAL A 317 1.59 17.31 9.04
CA VAL A 317 1.10 15.96 8.71
C VAL A 317 -0.39 16.06 8.48
N THR A 318 -0.87 15.57 7.35
CA THR A 318 -2.27 15.65 6.94
C THR A 318 -2.99 14.33 7.22
N ALA A 319 -4.12 14.38 7.91
CA ALA A 319 -4.99 13.23 8.12
C ALA A 319 -5.54 12.69 6.80
N GLY A 320 -5.74 11.36 6.72
CA GLY A 320 -6.21 10.68 5.52
C GLY A 320 -5.11 10.33 4.51
N VAL A 321 -3.87 10.74 4.76
CA VAL A 321 -2.70 10.27 3.98
C VAL A 321 -2.11 9.05 4.66
N PRO A 322 -1.71 8.00 3.93
CA PRO A 322 -1.01 6.86 4.52
C PRO A 322 0.21 7.30 5.33
N TRP A 323 0.38 6.78 6.55
CA TRP A 323 1.41 7.25 7.47
C TRP A 323 2.84 7.13 6.88
N TYR A 324 3.10 6.14 6.04
CA TYR A 324 4.40 5.92 5.40
C TYR A 324 4.67 6.86 4.20
N GLU A 325 3.67 7.58 3.72
CA GLU A 325 3.78 8.64 2.70
C GLU A 325 3.70 10.04 3.31
N ALA A 326 3.06 10.19 4.47
CA ALA A 326 2.88 11.45 5.16
C ALA A 326 4.22 11.96 5.72
N LYS A 327 4.74 13.04 5.15
CA LYS A 327 5.97 13.70 5.58
C LYS A 327 5.72 15.19 5.62
N GLY A 328 6.17 15.85 6.68
CA GLY A 328 6.08 17.31 6.83
C GLY A 328 7.45 17.92 7.05
N ASN A 329 7.71 19.01 6.37
CA ASN A 329 8.91 19.83 6.59
C ASN A 329 8.53 21.29 6.52
N CYS A 330 9.05 22.08 7.44
CA CYS A 330 8.96 23.54 7.37
C CYS A 330 10.14 24.21 8.05
N GLU A 331 10.31 25.47 7.73
CA GLU A 331 11.27 26.36 8.38
C GLU A 331 10.51 27.47 9.08
N VAL A 332 10.80 27.66 10.37
CA VAL A 332 10.13 28.65 11.22
C VAL A 332 11.13 29.49 12.00
N VAL A 333 10.72 30.69 12.37
CA VAL A 333 11.46 31.56 13.30
C VAL A 333 10.67 31.60 14.61
N ILE A 334 11.35 31.31 15.73
CA ILE A 334 10.72 31.33 17.05
C ILE A 334 10.43 32.78 17.48
N ASP A 335 9.20 33.04 17.95
CA ASP A 335 8.76 34.30 18.52
C ASP A 335 8.34 34.10 19.99
N GLY A 336 9.09 34.64 20.90
CA GLY A 336 8.87 34.56 22.35
C GLY A 336 9.63 33.42 23.02
N THR A 337 8.94 32.50 23.67
CA THR A 337 9.56 31.42 24.46
C THR A 337 10.22 30.37 23.55
N PRO A 338 11.34 29.72 23.98
CA PRO A 338 12.01 28.67 23.21
C PRO A 338 11.23 27.34 23.27
N SER A 339 10.03 27.37 22.74
CA SER A 339 9.12 26.20 22.68
C SER A 339 8.31 26.23 21.39
N ILE A 340 7.85 25.07 20.98
CA ILE A 340 7.01 24.88 19.80
C ILE A 340 5.77 24.09 20.21
N ASP A 341 4.60 24.61 19.85
CA ASP A 341 3.31 23.99 20.09
C ASP A 341 2.83 23.24 18.85
N PHE A 342 2.67 21.93 19.00
CA PHE A 342 2.07 21.07 17.98
C PHE A 342 0.57 20.90 18.28
N TRP A 343 -0.26 21.28 17.32
CA TRP A 343 -1.70 21.17 17.37
C TRP A 343 -2.13 19.86 16.68
N ILE A 344 -2.65 18.93 17.47
CA ILE A 344 -3.09 17.61 17.03
C ILE A 344 -4.62 17.62 16.99
N GLN A 345 -5.20 17.46 15.79
CA GLN A 345 -6.64 17.62 15.59
C GLN A 345 -7.19 16.61 14.60
N GLN A 346 -8.27 15.94 14.98
CA GLN A 346 -9.04 15.11 14.02
C GLN A 346 -9.79 16.02 13.02
N PRO A 347 -9.92 15.62 11.75
CA PRO A 347 -10.54 16.46 10.71
C PRO A 347 -11.96 16.92 11.03
N ASN A 348 -12.74 16.09 11.71
CA ASN A 348 -14.14 16.36 12.06
C ASN A 348 -14.34 16.91 13.49
N SER A 349 -13.25 17.14 14.23
CA SER A 349 -13.28 17.67 15.58
C SER A 349 -13.01 19.19 15.60
N ARG A 350 -13.72 19.92 16.47
CA ARG A 350 -13.38 21.31 16.78
C ARG A 350 -12.34 21.42 17.89
N GLU A 351 -12.10 20.32 18.60
CA GLU A 351 -11.14 20.27 19.71
C GLU A 351 -9.77 19.84 19.17
N ALA A 352 -8.72 20.52 19.59
CA ALA A 352 -7.34 20.17 19.31
C ALA A 352 -6.60 19.94 20.63
N ARG A 353 -5.77 18.90 20.66
CA ARG A 353 -4.80 18.67 21.72
C ARG A 353 -3.53 19.42 21.36
N ILE A 354 -2.92 20.09 22.34
CA ILE A 354 -1.66 20.83 22.14
C ILE A 354 -0.55 20.10 22.89
N GLU A 355 0.51 19.78 22.19
CA GLU A 355 1.75 19.27 22.78
C GLU A 355 2.87 20.30 22.60
N THR A 356 3.43 20.75 23.72
CA THR A 356 4.47 21.78 23.74
C THR A 356 5.84 21.13 23.91
N VAL A 357 6.71 21.34 22.93
CA VAL A 357 8.11 20.89 22.97
C VAL A 357 8.99 22.05 23.38
N THR A 358 9.66 21.94 24.54
CA THR A 358 10.60 22.94 25.04
C THR A 358 12.01 22.68 24.52
N LEU A 359 12.65 23.67 23.93
CA LEU A 359 13.99 23.59 23.37
C LEU A 359 15.06 23.82 24.46
N SER A 360 15.41 22.77 25.19
CA SER A 360 16.40 22.83 26.25
C SER A 360 17.80 23.20 25.74
N ALA A 361 18.54 24.04 26.50
CA ALA A 361 19.89 24.46 26.16
C ALA A 361 20.03 25.08 24.75
N LEU A 362 19.03 25.82 24.34
CA LEU A 362 19.12 26.77 23.24
C LEU A 362 19.91 27.99 23.73
N PRO A 363 20.86 28.55 22.96
CA PRO A 363 21.53 29.80 23.34
C PRO A 363 20.54 30.95 23.53
N GLU A 364 20.79 31.81 24.49
CA GLU A 364 20.04 33.07 24.61
C GLU A 364 20.30 33.93 23.36
N ARG A 365 19.25 34.33 22.70
CA ARG A 365 19.26 35.17 21.49
C ARG A 365 18.16 36.19 21.58
N GLU A 366 18.31 37.26 20.80
CA GLU A 366 17.23 38.24 20.64
C GLU A 366 15.98 37.54 20.04
N ASN A 367 14.81 38.04 20.41
CA ASN A 367 13.55 37.49 19.90
C ASN A 367 13.53 37.55 18.37
N ARG A 368 12.96 36.52 17.76
CA ARG A 368 12.87 36.34 16.27
C ARG A 368 14.23 36.18 15.57
N THR A 369 15.27 35.72 16.28
CA THR A 369 16.58 35.42 15.67
C THR A 369 16.92 33.93 15.67
N THR A 370 16.04 33.09 16.22
CA THR A 370 16.21 31.64 16.21
C THR A 370 15.39 31.02 15.10
N ARG A 371 16.07 30.52 14.07
CA ARG A 371 15.47 29.83 12.94
C ARG A 371 15.64 28.33 13.11
N MET A 372 14.55 27.59 12.95
CA MET A 372 14.47 26.15 13.13
C MET A 372 13.97 25.49 11.85
N ILE A 373 14.55 24.35 11.50
CA ILE A 373 13.96 23.40 10.57
C ILE A 373 13.21 22.36 11.40
N ILE A 374 11.98 22.08 11.00
CA ILE A 374 11.09 21.09 11.61
C ILE A 374 10.81 20.03 10.58
N ASP A 375 11.22 18.80 10.89
CA ASP A 375 10.90 17.62 10.11
C ASP A 375 9.93 16.75 10.91
N ALA A 376 8.79 16.38 10.33
CA ALA A 376 7.81 15.49 10.92
C ALA A 376 7.67 14.22 10.07
N VAL A 377 8.02 13.08 10.63
CA VAL A 377 7.99 11.79 9.95
C VAL A 377 7.18 10.80 10.77
N PRO A 378 5.98 10.41 10.34
CA PRO A 378 5.22 9.36 10.99
C PRO A 378 5.98 8.03 11.02
N ARG A 379 5.85 7.31 12.14
CA ARG A 379 6.38 5.95 12.32
C ARG A 379 5.27 4.88 12.30
N SER A 380 4.05 5.32 12.54
CA SER A 380 2.80 4.56 12.46
C SER A 380 1.64 5.54 12.22
N ASP A 381 0.41 5.05 12.16
CA ASP A 381 -0.80 5.89 12.03
C ASP A 381 -1.09 6.76 13.26
N HIS A 382 -0.39 6.52 14.38
CA HIS A 382 -0.57 7.22 15.66
C HIS A 382 0.72 7.74 16.29
N ASP A 383 1.90 7.51 15.68
CA ASP A 383 3.19 7.99 16.18
C ASP A 383 3.90 8.84 15.13
N VAL A 384 4.28 10.07 15.50
CA VAL A 384 5.03 10.98 14.63
C VAL A 384 6.33 11.40 15.30
N LEU A 385 7.47 11.06 14.69
CA LEU A 385 8.76 11.60 15.09
C LEU A 385 8.92 13.02 14.55
N VAL A 386 9.13 13.97 15.42
CA VAL A 386 9.45 15.36 15.07
C VAL A 386 10.92 15.62 15.41
N THR A 387 11.68 16.09 14.42
CA THR A 387 13.06 16.52 14.57
C THR A 387 13.14 18.03 14.39
N LEU A 388 13.65 18.74 15.39
CA LEU A 388 13.82 20.20 15.41
C LEU A 388 15.31 20.49 15.29
N THR A 389 15.74 21.27 14.31
CA THR A 389 17.16 21.60 14.09
C THR A 389 17.36 23.12 14.13
N ASP A 390 18.25 23.59 15.01
CA ASP A 390 18.66 25.00 15.05
C ASP A 390 19.65 25.31 13.90
N VAL A 391 19.19 26.09 12.93
CA VAL A 391 19.98 26.49 11.76
C VAL A 391 20.41 27.95 11.78
N GLY A 392 19.93 28.74 12.75
CA GLY A 392 20.25 30.15 12.89
C GLY A 392 19.88 31.00 11.66
N LEU A 393 20.33 32.25 11.65
CA LEU A 393 20.10 33.24 10.56
C LEU A 393 21.38 33.52 9.75
N GLY A 394 22.09 32.48 9.38
CA GLY A 394 23.33 32.58 8.62
C GLY A 394 24.48 33.19 9.44
N GLU A 395 25.27 34.11 8.84
CA GLU A 395 26.43 34.72 9.49
C GLU A 395 26.06 35.66 10.65
N LEU A 396 24.86 36.27 10.63
CA LEU A 396 24.41 37.21 11.63
C LEU A 396 24.13 36.53 12.99
N VAL A 397 23.50 35.38 12.96
CA VAL A 397 23.21 34.54 14.13
C VAL A 397 23.46 33.07 13.72
N PRO A 398 24.69 32.57 13.94
CA PRO A 398 25.02 31.21 13.56
C PRO A 398 24.14 30.18 14.27
N GLY A 399 23.66 29.20 13.54
CA GLY A 399 22.99 28.03 14.11
C GLY A 399 23.94 27.15 14.87
N THR A 400 23.46 26.50 15.92
CA THR A 400 24.27 25.54 16.68
C THR A 400 24.30 24.16 16.03
N GLY A 401 23.40 23.89 15.06
CA GLY A 401 23.18 22.59 14.48
C GLY A 401 22.61 21.56 15.46
N LYS A 402 22.23 21.99 16.67
CA LYS A 402 21.65 21.13 17.69
C LYS A 402 20.29 20.61 17.21
N LYS A 403 20.03 19.34 17.52
CA LYS A 403 18.79 18.63 17.20
C LYS A 403 18.08 18.22 18.47
N TRP A 404 16.75 18.33 18.44
CA TRP A 404 15.84 17.77 19.43
C TRP A 404 14.90 16.83 18.71
N GLU A 405 14.77 15.62 19.23
CA GLU A 405 13.84 14.62 18.73
C GLU A 405 12.73 14.44 19.75
N TYR A 406 11.51 14.44 19.27
CA TYR A 406 10.33 14.29 20.09
C TYR A 406 9.30 13.40 19.38
N GLU A 407 8.69 12.49 20.13
CA GLU A 407 7.69 11.56 19.62
C GLU A 407 6.30 12.05 20.03
N LEU A 408 5.51 12.48 19.03
CA LEU A 408 4.14 12.88 19.23
C LEU A 408 3.24 11.64 19.13
N GLN A 409 2.41 11.44 20.15
CA GLN A 409 1.33 10.43 20.13
C GLN A 409 0.06 11.13 19.59
N LEU A 410 -0.65 10.51 18.61
CA LEU A 410 -1.83 11.12 17.97
C LEU A 410 -3.15 10.67 18.60
#